data_09fec06b460bdee11f1677aeac6cf9e1
#
_entry.id   09fec06b460bdee11f1677aeac6cf9e1
#
_cell.length_a   1.000
_cell.length_b   1.000
_cell.length_c   1.000
_cell.angle_alpha   90.00
_cell.angle_beta   90.00
_cell.angle_gamma   90.00
#
_symmetry.space_group_name_H-M   'P 1'
#
loop_
_entity.id
_entity.type
_entity.pdbx_description
1 polymer ?
#
loop_
_entity_poly.entity_id
_entity_poly.type
_entity_poly.pdbx_seq_one_letter_code
_entity_poly.pdbx_strand_id
1 'polypeptide(L)'
;MRIGVFRRAIISSWILSGICLTSCAPPKKVSFYPLIYRSQQYLQAGNFEKAIDTCQATVEKYPEAQPVLDNTFKTLQQIKAAADRFFETKDFVSAVRVYSLLSRNLPRFQRFEKALPFTKGLLDAQLRNSRNGISERQARQALEAGDSDKAIEVYHIRSLENPDDAEWTAGFISILEDIKRTGDGAFSKGNFVLAGRAYLSLLKNFKSFEQLGAPLSFSEKSLDERIKDCRTELNKKALEQYRKENLAEAISIWQSILTFDPDHIETKKAIETATIQLKKIKKLVMFP
;
A
#
# COMPACT_ATOMS: atom_id res chain seq x y z
N MET A 1 61.66 26.11 84.70
CA MET A 1 61.29 27.13 85.78
C MET A 1 59.76 27.13 85.90
N ARG A 2 59.28 26.73 87.05
CA ARG A 2 58.04 27.03 87.80
C ARG A 2 56.72 26.88 87.07
N ILE A 3 55.93 25.79 87.38
CA ILE A 3 54.98 25.66 88.51
C ILE A 3 53.76 26.54 88.32
N GLY A 4 52.58 25.91 88.24
CA GLY A 4 51.30 26.56 88.44
C GLY A 4 50.13 25.60 88.32
N VAL A 5 49.91 24.80 89.39
CA VAL A 5 48.74 24.01 89.67
C VAL A 5 47.59 24.95 90.06
N PHE A 6 46.34 24.75 89.65
CA PHE A 6 45.18 24.87 90.53
C PHE A 6 43.96 24.08 90.04
N ARG A 7 43.43 23.40 91.01
CA ARG A 7 42.29 22.46 91.07
C ARG A 7 40.93 23.15 91.13
N ARG A 8 39.91 22.35 90.91
CA ARG A 8 38.51 22.33 91.36
C ARG A 8 37.49 22.90 90.35
N ALA A 9 36.28 22.41 90.23
CA ALA A 9 35.49 21.29 90.74
C ALA A 9 34.21 21.13 89.93
N ILE A 10 33.79 19.90 89.76
CA ILE A 10 32.43 19.31 89.74
C ILE A 10 31.26 20.28 89.52
N ILE A 11 30.41 20.02 88.49
CA ILE A 11 28.96 19.80 88.67
C ILE A 11 28.42 18.98 87.54
N SER A 12 27.73 17.90 87.91
CA SER A 12 26.94 16.99 87.06
C SER A 12 25.73 17.70 86.47
N SER A 13 25.47 17.52 85.21
CA SER A 13 24.12 17.68 84.72
C SER A 13 23.91 16.65 83.58
N TRP A 14 23.12 15.66 83.93
CA TRP A 14 22.60 14.66 82.97
C TRP A 14 21.52 15.33 82.12
N ILE A 15 21.82 15.61 80.82
CA ILE A 15 20.79 15.88 79.82
C ILE A 15 20.72 14.66 78.93
N LEU A 16 19.66 13.88 79.15
CA LEU A 16 19.23 12.86 78.21
C LEU A 16 18.85 13.55 76.90
N SER A 17 19.75 13.60 75.92
CA SER A 17 19.42 13.92 74.54
C SER A 17 19.02 12.63 73.86
N GLY A 18 17.71 12.45 73.71
CA GLY A 18 17.13 11.38 72.84
C GLY A 18 17.64 11.52 71.44
N ILE A 19 18.56 10.63 71.04
CA ILE A 19 18.95 10.45 69.67
C ILE A 19 17.75 9.76 68.96
N CYS A 20 16.87 10.57 68.33
CA CYS A 20 15.99 10.06 67.31
C CYS A 20 16.86 9.47 66.17
N LEU A 21 17.10 8.17 66.22
CA LEU A 21 17.53 7.39 65.08
C LEU A 21 16.37 7.38 64.10
N THR A 22 16.22 8.47 63.33
CA THR A 22 15.46 8.39 62.09
C THR A 22 16.17 7.35 61.22
N SER A 23 15.60 6.15 61.20
CA SER A 23 15.96 5.09 60.27
C SER A 23 15.76 5.64 58.84
N CYS A 24 16.79 6.28 58.28
CA CYS A 24 16.87 6.50 56.84
C CYS A 24 16.96 5.13 56.19
N ALA A 25 15.81 4.53 55.91
CA ALA A 25 15.76 3.42 54.99
C ALA A 25 16.46 3.87 53.69
N PRO A 26 17.43 3.11 53.20
CA PRO A 26 18.10 3.49 51.96
C PRO A 26 17.01 3.66 50.86
N PRO A 27 17.08 4.74 50.07
CA PRO A 27 16.09 4.94 49.01
C PRO A 27 16.04 3.67 48.20
N LYS A 28 14.83 3.07 48.07
CA LYS A 28 14.60 1.91 47.20
C LYS A 28 15.23 2.25 45.86
N LYS A 29 16.33 1.56 45.48
CA LYS A 29 16.94 1.68 44.15
C LYS A 29 15.86 1.30 43.15
N VAL A 30 15.20 2.31 42.60
CA VAL A 30 14.16 2.11 41.62
C VAL A 30 14.85 1.61 40.37
N SER A 31 14.70 0.32 40.08
CA SER A 31 15.38 -0.32 38.96
C SER A 31 14.55 -0.13 37.67
N PHE A 32 15.15 0.44 36.67
CA PHE A 32 14.57 0.56 35.33
C PHE A 32 14.85 -0.68 34.45
N TYR A 33 15.75 -1.57 34.87
CA TYR A 33 16.13 -2.77 34.11
C TYR A 33 14.96 -3.69 33.72
N PRO A 34 13.95 -3.95 34.57
CA PRO A 34 12.79 -4.75 34.21
C PRO A 34 11.99 -4.15 33.06
N LEU A 35 11.92 -2.83 32.94
CA LEU A 35 11.22 -2.14 31.88
C LEU A 35 12.01 -2.19 30.56
N ILE A 36 13.34 -2.01 30.63
CA ILE A 36 14.23 -2.21 29.51
C ILE A 36 14.09 -3.64 28.98
N TYR A 37 14.18 -4.64 29.84
CA TYR A 37 14.04 -6.05 29.48
C TYR A 37 12.68 -6.32 28.81
N ARG A 38 11.60 -5.77 29.35
CA ARG A 38 10.25 -5.92 28.79
C ARG A 38 10.14 -5.30 27.40
N SER A 39 10.69 -4.10 27.18
CA SER A 39 10.69 -3.49 25.84
C SER A 39 11.43 -4.33 24.81
N GLN A 40 12.57 -4.92 25.21
CA GLN A 40 13.33 -5.83 24.35
C GLN A 40 12.58 -7.12 24.05
N GLN A 41 11.88 -7.71 25.02
CA GLN A 41 11.03 -8.89 24.79
C GLN A 41 9.92 -8.58 23.77
N TYR A 42 9.24 -7.42 23.90
CA TYR A 42 8.23 -7.02 22.91
C TYR A 42 8.83 -6.82 21.53
N LEU A 43 10.01 -6.22 21.44
CA LEU A 43 10.72 -6.02 20.20
C LEU A 43 11.07 -7.36 19.52
N GLN A 44 11.63 -8.32 20.27
CA GLN A 44 11.97 -9.65 19.77
C GLN A 44 10.73 -10.44 19.33
N ALA A 45 9.59 -10.25 20.02
CA ALA A 45 8.31 -10.84 19.65
C ALA A 45 7.63 -10.13 18.46
N GLY A 46 8.25 -9.11 17.85
CA GLY A 46 7.64 -8.32 16.77
C GLY A 46 6.48 -7.42 17.22
N ASN A 47 6.26 -7.27 18.53
CA ASN A 47 5.24 -6.39 19.08
C ASN A 47 5.77 -4.96 19.22
N PHE A 48 5.99 -4.31 18.07
CA PHE A 48 6.64 -3.01 18.00
C PHE A 48 5.87 -1.91 18.74
N GLU A 49 4.54 -1.95 18.75
CA GLU A 49 3.72 -0.97 19.46
C GLU A 49 3.96 -1.03 20.97
N LYS A 50 3.88 -2.21 21.56
CA LYS A 50 4.17 -2.37 22.99
C LYS A 50 5.63 -2.05 23.34
N ALA A 51 6.58 -2.31 22.45
CA ALA A 51 7.97 -1.93 22.64
C ALA A 51 8.12 -0.41 22.71
N ILE A 52 7.50 0.34 21.77
CA ILE A 52 7.48 1.81 21.75
C ILE A 52 6.83 2.37 23.01
N ASP A 53 5.64 1.89 23.37
CA ASP A 53 4.91 2.38 24.55
C ASP A 53 5.69 2.13 25.86
N THR A 54 6.34 0.96 25.95
CA THR A 54 7.21 0.64 27.11
C THR A 54 8.42 1.57 27.16
N CYS A 55 9.07 1.84 26.03
CA CYS A 55 10.18 2.79 25.94
C CYS A 55 9.74 4.19 26.37
N GLN A 56 8.60 4.67 25.88
CA GLN A 56 8.07 5.99 26.25
C GLN A 56 7.80 6.10 27.74
N ALA A 57 7.02 5.18 28.29
CA ALA A 57 6.71 5.18 29.74
C ALA A 57 7.98 5.11 30.61
N THR A 58 9.02 4.40 30.09
CA THR A 58 10.29 4.29 30.81
C THR A 58 11.09 5.60 30.74
N VAL A 59 11.12 6.29 29.59
CA VAL A 59 11.78 7.59 29.42
C VAL A 59 11.06 8.67 30.26
N GLU A 60 9.73 8.69 30.28
CA GLU A 60 8.97 9.63 31.11
C GLU A 60 9.28 9.46 32.58
N LYS A 61 9.44 8.21 33.04
CA LYS A 61 9.73 7.91 34.43
C LYS A 61 11.20 8.12 34.82
N TYR A 62 12.13 7.92 33.88
CA TYR A 62 13.57 7.99 34.10
C TYR A 62 14.27 8.79 32.98
N PRO A 63 13.98 10.10 32.87
CA PRO A 63 14.39 10.90 31.71
C PRO A 63 15.90 11.10 31.58
N GLU A 64 16.65 10.98 32.69
CA GLU A 64 18.10 11.20 32.71
C GLU A 64 18.90 9.90 32.82
N ALA A 65 18.24 8.73 32.86
CA ALA A 65 18.94 7.47 32.99
C ALA A 65 19.53 7.04 31.62
N GLN A 66 20.85 7.16 31.45
CA GLN A 66 21.55 6.85 30.21
C GLN A 66 21.20 5.46 29.65
N PRO A 67 21.13 4.35 30.43
CA PRO A 67 20.71 3.06 29.93
C PRO A 67 19.30 3.02 29.36
N VAL A 68 18.37 3.87 29.87
CA VAL A 68 16.99 4.00 29.34
C VAL A 68 17.02 4.72 28.01
N LEU A 69 17.80 5.78 27.89
CA LEU A 69 17.95 6.55 26.65
C LEU A 69 18.57 5.70 25.56
N ASP A 70 19.66 4.98 25.86
CA ASP A 70 20.35 4.09 24.93
C ASP A 70 19.43 2.95 24.44
N ASN A 71 18.68 2.33 25.39
CA ASN A 71 17.72 1.29 25.03
C ASN A 71 16.62 1.82 24.11
N THR A 72 16.08 3.00 24.41
CA THR A 72 15.01 3.62 23.59
C THR A 72 15.52 3.92 22.19
N PHE A 73 16.68 4.54 22.09
CA PHE A 73 17.34 4.84 20.81
C PHE A 73 17.54 3.57 19.98
N LYS A 74 18.14 2.54 20.58
CA LYS A 74 18.37 1.24 19.93
C LYS A 74 17.07 0.56 19.50
N THR A 75 16.03 0.63 20.33
CA THR A 75 14.71 0.05 20.03
C THR A 75 14.09 0.72 18.81
N LEU A 76 14.09 2.06 18.72
CA LEU A 76 13.57 2.78 17.57
C LEU A 76 14.32 2.46 16.28
N GLN A 77 15.67 2.37 16.35
CA GLN A 77 16.48 1.96 15.20
C GLN A 77 16.16 0.53 14.72
N GLN A 78 15.99 -0.41 15.66
CA GLN A 78 15.69 -1.81 15.33
C GLN A 78 14.30 -1.98 14.73
N ILE A 79 13.31 -1.18 15.17
CA ILE A 79 11.98 -1.16 14.57
C ILE A 79 12.06 -0.60 13.14
N LYS A 80 12.82 0.48 12.94
CA LYS A 80 13.04 1.03 11.59
C LYS A 80 13.74 0.01 10.68
N ALA A 81 14.77 -0.67 11.16
CA ALA A 81 15.45 -1.71 10.41
C ALA A 81 14.54 -2.91 10.09
N ALA A 82 13.56 -3.22 10.95
CA ALA A 82 12.55 -4.23 10.64
C ALA A 82 11.62 -3.77 9.51
N ALA A 83 11.20 -2.50 9.52
CA ALA A 83 10.39 -1.93 8.43
C ALA A 83 11.15 -1.94 7.10
N ASP A 84 12.45 -1.59 7.10
CA ASP A 84 13.30 -1.63 5.91
C ASP A 84 13.38 -3.04 5.34
N ARG A 85 13.58 -4.05 6.18
CA ARG A 85 13.61 -5.47 5.73
C ARG A 85 12.30 -5.91 5.11
N PHE A 86 11.16 -5.52 5.68
CA PHE A 86 9.86 -5.80 5.06
C PHE A 86 9.75 -5.14 3.68
N PHE A 87 10.21 -3.91 3.55
CA PHE A 87 10.22 -3.21 2.27
C PHE A 87 11.13 -3.90 1.24
N GLU A 88 12.36 -4.24 1.60
CA GLU A 88 13.33 -4.94 0.74
C GLU A 88 12.84 -6.32 0.29
N THR A 89 12.16 -7.04 1.18
CA THR A 89 11.55 -8.35 0.85
C THR A 89 10.20 -8.22 0.14
N LYS A 90 9.78 -6.99 -0.21
CA LYS A 90 8.50 -6.67 -0.87
C LYS A 90 7.26 -7.07 -0.05
N ASP A 91 7.40 -7.27 1.26
CA ASP A 91 6.26 -7.35 2.18
C ASP A 91 5.80 -5.92 2.53
N PHE A 92 5.25 -5.26 1.52
CA PHE A 92 4.84 -3.87 1.63
C PHE A 92 3.73 -3.65 2.67
N VAL A 93 2.90 -4.65 2.95
CA VAL A 93 1.83 -4.56 3.97
C VAL A 93 2.44 -4.43 5.36
N SER A 94 3.41 -5.28 5.69
CA SER A 94 4.15 -5.19 6.96
C SER A 94 4.98 -3.91 7.03
N ALA A 95 5.62 -3.50 5.93
CA ALA A 95 6.38 -2.25 5.85
C ALA A 95 5.49 -1.04 6.16
N VAL A 96 4.32 -0.91 5.51
CA VAL A 96 3.33 0.14 5.77
C VAL A 96 2.93 0.19 7.24
N ARG A 97 2.65 -0.97 7.83
CA ARG A 97 2.26 -1.06 9.25
C ARG A 97 3.34 -0.51 10.18
N VAL A 98 4.61 -0.89 9.97
CA VAL A 98 5.71 -0.52 10.87
C VAL A 98 6.17 0.92 10.62
N TYR A 99 6.27 1.38 9.37
CA TYR A 99 6.57 2.79 9.09
C TYR A 99 5.49 3.73 9.62
N SER A 100 4.19 3.39 9.47
CA SER A 100 3.08 4.17 10.03
C SER A 100 3.16 4.25 11.55
N LEU A 101 3.52 3.14 12.21
CA LEU A 101 3.69 3.09 13.65
C LEU A 101 4.82 4.03 14.10
N LEU A 102 5.97 3.99 13.44
CA LEU A 102 7.10 4.88 13.74
C LEU A 102 6.78 6.34 13.47
N SER A 103 6.24 6.67 12.28
CA SER A 103 5.91 8.05 11.91
C SER A 103 4.93 8.69 12.89
N ARG A 104 3.90 7.95 13.29
CA ARG A 104 2.89 8.40 14.29
C ARG A 104 3.49 8.65 15.68
N ASN A 105 4.44 7.82 16.10
CA ASN A 105 5.00 7.88 17.44
C ASN A 105 6.29 8.71 17.55
N LEU A 106 6.96 9.01 16.44
CA LEU A 106 8.23 9.77 16.48
C LEU A 106 8.12 11.12 17.22
N PRO A 107 7.04 11.91 17.09
CA PRO A 107 6.89 13.16 17.85
C PRO A 107 6.97 12.99 19.37
N ARG A 108 6.67 11.81 19.90
CA ARG A 108 6.78 11.50 21.36
C ARG A 108 8.25 11.38 21.80
N PHE A 109 9.20 11.28 20.86
CA PHE A 109 10.61 11.06 21.09
C PHE A 109 11.49 12.21 20.55
N GLN A 110 10.98 13.46 20.57
CA GLN A 110 11.67 14.65 20.02
C GLN A 110 13.11 14.82 20.52
N ARG A 111 13.36 14.46 21.80
CA ARG A 111 14.73 14.53 22.37
C ARG A 111 15.75 13.64 21.64
N PHE A 112 15.30 12.62 20.90
CA PHE A 112 16.16 11.72 20.12
C PHE A 112 16.27 12.15 18.66
N GLU A 113 15.47 13.11 18.19
CA GLU A 113 15.32 13.44 16.76
C GLU A 113 16.65 13.74 16.08
N LYS A 114 17.53 14.50 16.76
CA LYS A 114 18.86 14.84 16.23
C LYS A 114 19.85 13.66 16.22
N ALA A 115 19.63 12.66 17.03
CA ALA A 115 20.51 11.50 17.15
C ALA A 115 20.05 10.33 16.29
N LEU A 116 18.75 10.23 15.97
CA LEU A 116 18.22 9.16 15.13
C LEU A 116 18.72 9.30 13.68
N PRO A 117 19.11 8.18 13.03
CA PRO A 117 19.56 8.20 11.64
C PRO A 117 18.40 8.32 10.64
N PHE A 118 17.20 8.72 11.10
CA PHE A 118 16.03 8.92 10.28
C PHE A 118 15.14 10.05 10.85
N THR A 119 14.41 10.68 9.95
CA THR A 119 13.47 11.76 10.26
C THR A 119 12.04 11.33 9.97
N LYS A 120 11.08 12.11 10.46
CA LYS A 120 9.66 11.93 10.11
C LYS A 120 9.45 11.97 8.59
N GLY A 121 10.07 12.93 7.90
CA GLY A 121 9.97 13.05 6.45
C GLY A 121 10.47 11.82 5.70
N LEU A 122 11.58 11.21 6.17
CA LEU A 122 12.07 9.94 5.61
C LEU A 122 11.08 8.79 5.83
N LEU A 123 10.51 8.67 7.03
CA LEU A 123 9.51 7.63 7.33
C LEU A 123 8.25 7.81 6.46
N ASP A 124 7.79 9.03 6.29
CA ASP A 124 6.62 9.34 5.45
C ASP A 124 6.90 9.03 3.96
N ALA A 125 8.12 9.28 3.47
CA ALA A 125 8.54 8.88 2.13
C ALA A 125 8.56 7.35 1.97
N GLN A 126 9.15 6.61 2.91
CA GLN A 126 9.15 5.15 2.90
C GLN A 126 7.73 4.55 2.99
N LEU A 127 6.86 5.21 3.75
CA LEU A 127 5.45 4.83 3.84
C LEU A 127 4.73 5.00 2.49
N ARG A 128 4.96 6.12 1.78
CA ARG A 128 4.42 6.32 0.42
C ARG A 128 4.93 5.26 -0.54
N ASN A 129 6.25 5.01 -0.56
CA ASN A 129 6.85 3.99 -1.44
C ASN A 129 6.30 2.59 -1.17
N SER A 130 6.08 2.24 0.11
CA SER A 130 5.46 0.95 0.47
C SER A 130 4.01 0.85 -0.02
N ARG A 131 3.22 1.93 0.07
CA ARG A 131 1.86 1.97 -0.47
C ARG A 131 1.85 1.88 -2.00
N ASN A 132 2.79 2.56 -2.67
CA ASN A 132 2.98 2.44 -4.12
C ASN A 132 3.25 0.98 -4.51
N GLY A 133 4.13 0.28 -3.78
CA GLY A 133 4.42 -1.13 -4.03
C GLY A 133 3.22 -2.06 -3.86
N ILE A 134 2.29 -1.78 -2.92
CA ILE A 134 1.01 -2.52 -2.80
C ILE A 134 0.15 -2.28 -4.04
N SER A 135 -0.04 -1.01 -4.41
CA SER A 135 -0.88 -0.63 -5.55
C SER A 135 -0.33 -1.19 -6.87
N GLU A 136 0.98 -1.11 -7.08
CA GLU A 136 1.62 -1.69 -8.27
C GLU A 136 1.38 -3.21 -8.37
N ARG A 137 1.52 -3.93 -7.25
CA ARG A 137 1.23 -5.37 -7.23
C ARG A 137 -0.23 -5.66 -7.57
N GLN A 138 -1.17 -4.89 -7.00
CA GLN A 138 -2.60 -5.04 -7.28
C GLN A 138 -2.93 -4.78 -8.76
N ALA A 139 -2.35 -3.74 -9.34
CA ALA A 139 -2.54 -3.42 -10.75
C ALA A 139 -1.97 -4.51 -11.68
N ARG A 140 -0.76 -5.03 -11.38
CA ARG A 140 -0.18 -6.14 -12.14
C ARG A 140 -1.02 -7.41 -12.06
N GLN A 141 -1.52 -7.76 -10.87
CA GLN A 141 -2.43 -8.90 -10.70
C GLN A 141 -3.73 -8.72 -11.49
N ALA A 142 -4.29 -7.50 -11.54
CA ALA A 142 -5.46 -7.19 -12.36
C ALA A 142 -5.16 -7.38 -13.85
N LEU A 143 -4.00 -6.92 -14.35
CA LEU A 143 -3.59 -7.13 -15.74
C LEU A 143 -3.40 -8.61 -16.09
N GLU A 144 -2.76 -9.38 -15.20
CA GLU A 144 -2.58 -10.82 -15.37
C GLU A 144 -3.93 -11.55 -15.43
N ALA A 145 -4.93 -11.05 -14.68
CA ALA A 145 -6.32 -11.54 -14.73
C ALA A 145 -7.12 -11.03 -15.94
N GLY A 146 -6.53 -10.14 -16.77
CA GLY A 146 -7.19 -9.53 -17.93
C GLY A 146 -8.14 -8.37 -17.57
N ASP A 147 -8.07 -7.86 -16.34
CA ASP A 147 -8.89 -6.76 -15.84
C ASP A 147 -8.15 -5.42 -15.95
N SER A 148 -8.14 -4.87 -17.16
CA SER A 148 -7.48 -3.59 -17.44
C SER A 148 -8.15 -2.41 -16.73
N ASP A 149 -9.47 -2.44 -16.56
CA ASP A 149 -10.21 -1.38 -15.88
C ASP A 149 -9.77 -1.27 -14.41
N LYS A 150 -9.64 -2.41 -13.74
CA LYS A 150 -9.14 -2.45 -12.36
C LYS A 150 -7.70 -1.99 -12.23
N ALA A 151 -6.84 -2.34 -13.17
CA ALA A 151 -5.46 -1.87 -13.18
C ALA A 151 -5.38 -0.34 -13.30
N ILE A 152 -6.15 0.26 -14.21
CA ILE A 152 -6.24 1.71 -14.41
C ILE A 152 -6.80 2.37 -13.13
N GLU A 153 -7.88 1.84 -12.56
CA GLU A 153 -8.50 2.38 -11.34
C GLU A 153 -7.50 2.48 -10.18
N VAL A 154 -6.72 1.43 -9.94
CA VAL A 154 -5.72 1.41 -8.86
C VAL A 154 -4.67 2.52 -9.03
N TYR A 155 -4.16 2.71 -10.25
CA TYR A 155 -3.20 3.78 -10.53
C TYR A 155 -3.83 5.17 -10.44
N HIS A 156 -5.05 5.32 -10.95
CA HIS A 156 -5.76 6.60 -10.94
C HIS A 156 -6.06 7.08 -9.51
N ILE A 157 -6.61 6.21 -8.65
CA ILE A 157 -6.88 6.55 -7.24
C ILE A 157 -5.60 7.03 -6.56
N ARG A 158 -4.49 6.33 -6.80
CA ARG A 158 -3.22 6.67 -6.16
C ARG A 158 -2.62 7.97 -6.70
N SER A 159 -2.82 8.29 -7.98
CA SER A 159 -2.42 9.56 -8.59
C SER A 159 -3.16 10.75 -7.96
N LEU A 160 -4.43 10.58 -7.60
CA LEU A 160 -5.21 11.60 -6.91
C LEU A 160 -4.70 11.86 -5.48
N GLU A 161 -4.19 10.83 -4.79
CA GLU A 161 -3.62 10.98 -3.45
C GLU A 161 -2.26 11.71 -3.45
N ASN A 162 -1.46 11.56 -4.51
CA ASN A 162 -0.12 12.14 -4.64
C ASN A 162 0.14 12.58 -6.09
N PRO A 163 -0.41 13.71 -6.52
CA PRO A 163 -0.33 14.17 -7.91
C PRO A 163 1.11 14.53 -8.35
N ASP A 164 1.98 14.88 -7.41
CA ASP A 164 3.37 15.29 -7.68
C ASP A 164 4.37 14.12 -7.64
N ASP A 165 3.90 12.87 -7.49
CA ASP A 165 4.76 11.68 -7.46
C ASP A 165 5.15 11.28 -8.90
N ALA A 166 6.28 11.80 -9.37
CA ALA A 166 6.78 11.56 -10.73
C ALA A 166 7.07 10.07 -11.00
N GLU A 167 7.55 9.32 -10.02
CA GLU A 167 7.83 7.89 -10.16
C GLU A 167 6.52 7.11 -10.33
N TRP A 168 5.51 7.45 -9.54
CA TRP A 168 4.18 6.86 -9.67
C TRP A 168 3.52 7.19 -11.01
N THR A 169 3.64 8.44 -11.46
CA THR A 169 3.13 8.88 -12.77
C THR A 169 3.79 8.10 -13.91
N ALA A 170 5.11 7.91 -13.87
CA ALA A 170 5.83 7.10 -14.86
C ALA A 170 5.37 5.63 -14.85
N GLY A 171 5.13 5.06 -13.66
CA GLY A 171 4.56 3.73 -13.51
C GLY A 171 3.15 3.61 -14.11
N PHE A 172 2.30 4.63 -13.92
CA PHE A 172 0.96 4.68 -14.51
C PHE A 172 1.02 4.69 -16.04
N ILE A 173 1.87 5.54 -16.62
CA ILE A 173 2.08 5.59 -18.07
C ILE A 173 2.52 4.22 -18.60
N SER A 174 3.47 3.57 -17.92
CA SER A 174 3.93 2.23 -18.29
C SER A 174 2.79 1.21 -18.34
N ILE A 175 1.88 1.23 -17.38
CA ILE A 175 0.70 0.34 -17.34
C ILE A 175 -0.25 0.63 -18.50
N LEU A 176 -0.50 1.90 -18.81
CA LEU A 176 -1.36 2.27 -19.94
C LEU A 176 -0.78 1.78 -21.27
N GLU A 177 0.53 1.92 -21.48
CA GLU A 177 1.23 1.42 -22.66
C GLU A 177 1.23 -0.13 -22.71
N ASP A 178 1.31 -0.80 -21.56
CA ASP A 178 1.22 -2.27 -21.48
C ASP A 178 -0.17 -2.77 -21.86
N ILE A 179 -1.23 -2.09 -21.44
CA ILE A 179 -2.61 -2.40 -21.84
C ILE A 179 -2.76 -2.23 -23.35
N LYS A 180 -2.26 -1.12 -23.91
CA LYS A 180 -2.28 -0.90 -25.36
C LYS A 180 -1.53 -1.98 -26.12
N ARG A 181 -0.31 -2.31 -25.70
CA ARG A 181 0.51 -3.37 -26.30
C ARG A 181 -0.17 -4.73 -26.24
N THR A 182 -0.87 -5.04 -25.14
CA THR A 182 -1.67 -6.25 -24.99
C THR A 182 -2.83 -6.28 -26.00
N GLY A 183 -3.51 -5.14 -26.16
CA GLY A 183 -4.55 -4.98 -27.19
C GLY A 183 -4.02 -5.20 -28.60
N ASP A 184 -2.90 -4.56 -28.97
CA ASP A 184 -2.25 -4.69 -30.27
C ASP A 184 -1.81 -6.14 -30.54
N GLY A 185 -1.22 -6.80 -29.52
CA GLY A 185 -0.82 -8.20 -29.63
C GLY A 185 -2.00 -9.15 -29.78
N ALA A 186 -3.12 -8.88 -29.08
CA ALA A 186 -4.36 -9.64 -29.23
C ALA A 186 -4.96 -9.44 -30.63
N PHE A 187 -4.99 -8.20 -31.12
CA PHE A 187 -5.47 -7.88 -32.46
C PHE A 187 -4.69 -8.63 -33.56
N SER A 188 -3.36 -8.58 -33.50
CA SER A 188 -2.47 -9.25 -34.45
C SER A 188 -2.66 -10.78 -34.47
N LYS A 189 -3.05 -11.36 -33.33
CA LYS A 189 -3.37 -12.80 -33.21
C LYS A 189 -4.82 -13.14 -33.58
N GLY A 190 -5.61 -12.17 -34.01
CA GLY A 190 -7.02 -12.35 -34.36
C GLY A 190 -7.96 -12.52 -33.14
N ASN A 191 -7.49 -12.24 -31.95
CA ASN A 191 -8.31 -12.21 -30.74
C ASN A 191 -8.93 -10.81 -30.55
N PHE A 192 -9.88 -10.50 -31.41
CA PHE A 192 -10.49 -9.17 -31.49
C PHE A 192 -11.35 -8.81 -30.27
N VAL A 193 -11.84 -9.80 -29.51
CA VAL A 193 -12.60 -9.56 -28.28
C VAL A 193 -11.69 -9.02 -27.18
N LEU A 194 -10.54 -9.66 -26.97
CA LEU A 194 -9.57 -9.21 -25.99
C LEU A 194 -8.98 -7.84 -26.38
N ALA A 195 -8.67 -7.65 -27.66
CA ALA A 195 -8.19 -6.37 -28.17
C ALA A 195 -9.22 -5.25 -27.96
N GLY A 196 -10.48 -5.47 -28.32
CA GLY A 196 -11.55 -4.49 -28.16
C GLY A 196 -11.78 -4.10 -26.70
N ARG A 197 -11.73 -5.05 -25.78
CA ARG A 197 -11.83 -4.77 -24.33
C ARG A 197 -10.66 -3.93 -23.84
N ALA A 198 -9.41 -4.24 -24.21
CA ALA A 198 -8.24 -3.48 -23.83
C ALA A 198 -8.33 -2.01 -24.31
N TYR A 199 -8.69 -1.81 -25.59
CA TYR A 199 -8.86 -0.46 -26.14
C TYR A 199 -10.03 0.30 -25.50
N LEU A 200 -11.15 -0.39 -25.21
CA LEU A 200 -12.28 0.23 -24.51
C LEU A 200 -11.90 0.69 -23.10
N SER A 201 -11.15 -0.14 -22.35
CA SER A 201 -10.68 0.24 -21.01
C SER A 201 -9.83 1.52 -21.07
N LEU A 202 -8.94 1.64 -22.04
CA LEU A 202 -8.16 2.86 -22.26
C LEU A 202 -9.06 4.03 -22.66
N LEU A 203 -9.98 3.84 -23.59
CA LEU A 203 -10.87 4.90 -24.09
C LEU A 203 -11.77 5.47 -23.01
N LYS A 204 -12.41 4.62 -22.21
CA LYS A 204 -13.30 5.04 -21.11
C LYS A 204 -12.60 5.92 -20.08
N ASN A 205 -11.33 5.65 -19.83
CA ASN A 205 -10.54 6.34 -18.81
C ASN A 205 -9.64 7.44 -19.40
N PHE A 206 -9.69 7.70 -20.71
CA PHE A 206 -8.74 8.57 -21.41
C PHE A 206 -8.62 9.95 -20.79
N LYS A 207 -9.73 10.58 -20.43
CA LYS A 207 -9.74 11.91 -19.79
C LYS A 207 -9.04 11.94 -18.43
N SER A 208 -9.00 10.83 -17.71
CA SER A 208 -8.36 10.74 -16.40
C SER A 208 -6.85 10.77 -16.49
N PHE A 209 -6.27 10.23 -17.56
CA PHE A 209 -4.81 10.20 -17.73
C PHE A 209 -4.30 11.22 -18.76
N GLU A 210 -5.15 11.86 -19.55
CA GLU A 210 -4.77 13.05 -20.33
C GLU A 210 -4.20 14.15 -19.42
N GLN A 211 -4.71 14.26 -18.18
CA GLN A 211 -4.26 15.22 -17.18
C GLN A 211 -2.86 14.92 -16.62
N LEU A 212 -2.29 13.74 -16.87
CA LEU A 212 -0.93 13.40 -16.42
C LEU A 212 0.15 14.21 -17.15
N GLY A 213 -0.21 14.93 -18.23
CA GLY A 213 0.69 15.84 -18.95
C GLY A 213 1.84 15.13 -19.67
N ALA A 214 1.81 13.79 -19.77
CA ALA A 214 2.87 12.99 -20.36
C ALA A 214 2.45 12.44 -21.72
N PRO A 215 3.39 12.31 -22.69
CA PRO A 215 3.08 11.78 -24.02
C PRO A 215 2.73 10.30 -23.92
N LEU A 216 1.54 9.91 -24.43
CA LEU A 216 1.12 8.54 -24.66
C LEU A 216 1.35 8.19 -26.13
N SER A 217 1.64 6.91 -26.43
CA SER A 217 1.80 6.41 -27.80
C SER A 217 0.47 6.32 -28.56
N PHE A 218 -0.64 6.66 -27.93
CA PHE A 218 -1.99 6.58 -28.48
C PHE A 218 -2.82 7.82 -28.14
N SER A 219 -3.88 8.04 -28.90
CA SER A 219 -4.86 9.10 -28.68
C SER A 219 -6.26 8.52 -28.57
N GLU A 220 -7.21 9.29 -28.05
CA GLU A 220 -8.63 8.93 -27.98
C GLU A 220 -9.13 8.46 -29.36
N LYS A 221 -8.83 9.22 -30.42
CA LYS A 221 -9.19 8.88 -31.81
C LYS A 221 -8.61 7.56 -32.25
N SER A 222 -7.33 7.29 -31.98
CA SER A 222 -6.70 6.04 -32.38
C SER A 222 -7.28 4.82 -31.68
N LEU A 223 -7.70 4.95 -30.42
CA LEU A 223 -8.38 3.90 -29.67
C LEU A 223 -9.77 3.60 -30.23
N ASP A 224 -10.55 4.64 -30.57
CA ASP A 224 -11.86 4.48 -31.21
C ASP A 224 -11.74 3.77 -32.56
N GLU A 225 -10.77 4.15 -33.41
CA GLU A 225 -10.48 3.48 -34.66
C GLU A 225 -10.15 1.99 -34.44
N ARG A 226 -9.33 1.65 -33.45
CA ARG A 226 -9.00 0.27 -33.12
C ARG A 226 -10.19 -0.55 -32.63
N ILE A 227 -11.09 0.05 -31.82
CA ILE A 227 -12.35 -0.60 -31.40
C ILE A 227 -13.22 -0.90 -32.64
N LYS A 228 -13.33 0.06 -33.58
CA LYS A 228 -14.04 -0.12 -34.83
C LYS A 228 -13.47 -1.23 -35.70
N ASP A 229 -12.13 -1.33 -35.76
CA ASP A 229 -11.46 -2.41 -36.49
C ASP A 229 -11.79 -3.78 -35.87
N CYS A 230 -11.72 -3.91 -34.53
CA CYS A 230 -12.11 -5.15 -33.83
C CYS A 230 -13.53 -5.56 -34.14
N ARG A 231 -14.47 -4.61 -34.08
CA ARG A 231 -15.87 -4.84 -34.42
C ARG A 231 -16.05 -5.30 -35.88
N THR A 232 -15.36 -4.65 -36.81
CA THR A 232 -15.43 -4.98 -38.20
C THR A 232 -14.98 -6.40 -38.48
N GLU A 233 -13.87 -6.83 -37.90
CA GLU A 233 -13.34 -8.19 -38.10
C GLU A 233 -14.24 -9.25 -37.44
N LEU A 234 -14.79 -8.99 -36.25
CA LEU A 234 -15.77 -9.90 -35.64
C LEU A 234 -17.07 -9.99 -36.46
N ASN A 235 -17.55 -8.86 -36.98
CA ASN A 235 -18.75 -8.84 -37.80
C ASN A 235 -18.55 -9.63 -39.10
N LYS A 236 -17.37 -9.56 -39.77
CA LYS A 236 -17.03 -10.42 -40.92
C LYS A 236 -17.13 -11.91 -40.56
N LYS A 237 -16.53 -12.30 -39.41
CA LYS A 237 -16.59 -13.70 -38.94
C LYS A 237 -18.02 -14.14 -38.66
N ALA A 238 -18.81 -13.31 -37.99
CA ALA A 238 -20.20 -13.62 -37.68
C ALA A 238 -21.06 -13.76 -38.94
N LEU A 239 -20.91 -12.87 -39.94
CA LEU A 239 -21.60 -12.94 -41.22
C LEU A 239 -21.22 -14.18 -42.00
N GLU A 240 -19.96 -14.63 -41.93
CA GLU A 240 -19.53 -15.88 -42.52
C GLU A 240 -20.26 -17.09 -41.95
N GLN A 241 -20.36 -17.18 -40.59
CA GLN A 241 -21.13 -18.24 -39.94
C GLN A 241 -22.62 -18.16 -40.26
N TYR A 242 -23.18 -16.94 -40.29
CA TYR A 242 -24.57 -16.72 -40.64
C TYR A 242 -24.89 -17.23 -42.06
N ARG A 243 -24.01 -16.98 -43.07
CA ARG A 243 -24.16 -17.47 -44.45
C ARG A 243 -24.02 -18.99 -44.54
N LYS A 244 -23.29 -19.62 -43.61
CA LYS A 244 -23.18 -21.07 -43.49
C LYS A 244 -24.35 -21.70 -42.70
N GLU A 245 -25.37 -20.90 -42.35
CA GLU A 245 -26.51 -21.29 -41.52
C GLU A 245 -26.14 -21.70 -40.07
N ASN A 246 -24.89 -21.45 -39.65
CA ASN A 246 -24.44 -21.65 -38.29
C ASN A 246 -24.93 -20.51 -37.38
N LEU A 247 -26.26 -20.35 -37.28
CA LEU A 247 -26.88 -19.19 -36.63
C LEU A 247 -26.49 -19.04 -35.14
N ALA A 248 -26.35 -20.14 -34.40
CA ALA A 248 -25.95 -20.10 -33.02
C ALA A 248 -24.53 -19.51 -32.83
N GLU A 249 -23.60 -19.92 -33.68
CA GLU A 249 -22.22 -19.43 -33.69
C GLU A 249 -22.17 -17.94 -34.11
N ALA A 250 -22.91 -17.57 -35.16
CA ALA A 250 -23.01 -16.16 -35.56
C ALA A 250 -23.51 -15.26 -34.42
N ILE A 251 -24.58 -15.69 -33.72
CA ILE A 251 -25.11 -14.98 -32.53
C ILE A 251 -24.04 -14.85 -31.45
N SER A 252 -23.30 -15.91 -31.15
CA SER A 252 -22.23 -15.90 -30.14
C SER A 252 -21.12 -14.90 -30.49
N ILE A 253 -20.71 -14.84 -31.77
CA ILE A 253 -19.68 -13.88 -32.21
C ILE A 253 -20.23 -12.46 -32.12
N TRP A 254 -21.45 -12.19 -32.57
CA TRP A 254 -22.07 -10.86 -32.39
C TRP A 254 -22.24 -10.45 -30.93
N GLN A 255 -22.61 -11.38 -30.03
CA GLN A 255 -22.68 -11.13 -28.60
C GLN A 255 -21.33 -10.72 -28.03
N SER A 256 -20.23 -11.28 -28.55
CA SER A 256 -18.89 -10.90 -28.10
C SER A 256 -18.52 -9.46 -28.49
N ILE A 257 -19.06 -8.89 -29.58
CA ILE A 257 -18.94 -7.48 -29.92
C ILE A 257 -19.56 -6.60 -28.81
N LEU A 258 -20.74 -6.98 -28.33
CA LEU A 258 -21.44 -6.21 -27.28
C LEU A 258 -20.71 -6.21 -25.93
N THR A 259 -19.68 -7.03 -25.75
CA THR A 259 -18.85 -6.99 -24.52
C THR A 259 -17.92 -5.77 -24.45
N PHE A 260 -17.60 -5.16 -25.61
CA PHE A 260 -16.77 -3.95 -25.70
C PHE A 260 -17.42 -2.80 -26.49
N ASP A 261 -18.58 -3.04 -27.14
CA ASP A 261 -19.40 -2.02 -27.79
C ASP A 261 -20.89 -2.33 -27.52
N PRO A 262 -21.34 -2.12 -26.25
CA PRO A 262 -22.66 -2.58 -25.79
C PRO A 262 -23.82 -1.86 -26.48
N ASP A 263 -23.58 -0.69 -27.05
CA ASP A 263 -24.63 0.14 -27.67
C ASP A 263 -24.67 0.06 -29.19
N HIS A 264 -23.88 -0.86 -29.79
CA HIS A 264 -23.84 -1.02 -31.23
C HIS A 264 -25.18 -1.56 -31.80
N ILE A 265 -25.95 -0.67 -32.41
CA ILE A 265 -27.33 -0.93 -32.85
C ILE A 265 -27.39 -2.03 -33.92
N GLU A 266 -26.49 -2.01 -34.92
CA GLU A 266 -26.46 -2.98 -36.02
C GLU A 266 -26.20 -4.39 -35.51
N THR A 267 -25.32 -4.56 -34.52
CA THR A 267 -25.04 -5.86 -33.89
C THR A 267 -26.26 -6.37 -33.13
N LYS A 268 -26.96 -5.50 -32.37
CA LYS A 268 -28.20 -5.87 -31.68
C LYS A 268 -29.27 -6.37 -32.65
N LYS A 269 -29.47 -5.66 -33.80
CA LYS A 269 -30.40 -6.07 -34.86
C LYS A 269 -30.02 -7.38 -35.52
N ALA A 270 -28.72 -7.59 -35.78
CA ALA A 270 -28.24 -8.85 -36.37
C ALA A 270 -28.50 -10.04 -35.44
N ILE A 271 -28.25 -9.90 -34.15
CA ILE A 271 -28.54 -10.91 -33.11
C ILE A 271 -30.05 -11.24 -33.09
N GLU A 272 -30.89 -10.20 -33.06
CA GLU A 272 -32.35 -10.37 -33.05
C GLU A 272 -32.82 -11.15 -34.26
N THR A 273 -32.40 -10.73 -35.48
CA THR A 273 -32.75 -11.38 -36.73
C THR A 273 -32.34 -12.85 -36.76
N ALA A 274 -31.07 -13.15 -36.41
CA ALA A 274 -30.55 -14.50 -36.35
C ALA A 274 -31.28 -15.37 -35.33
N THR A 275 -31.64 -14.77 -34.17
CA THR A 275 -32.38 -15.47 -33.09
C THR A 275 -33.79 -15.86 -33.53
N ILE A 276 -34.48 -14.97 -34.25
CA ILE A 276 -35.81 -15.27 -34.81
C ILE A 276 -35.73 -16.43 -35.82
N GLN A 277 -34.74 -16.41 -36.73
CA GLN A 277 -34.53 -17.46 -37.70
C GLN A 277 -34.20 -18.80 -37.02
N LEU A 278 -33.32 -18.80 -36.04
CA LEU A 278 -32.96 -20.02 -35.28
C LEU A 278 -34.18 -20.64 -34.59
N LYS A 279 -35.05 -19.79 -33.98
CA LYS A 279 -36.30 -20.26 -33.39
C LYS A 279 -37.25 -20.90 -34.42
N LYS A 280 -37.37 -20.30 -35.63
CA LYS A 280 -38.23 -20.84 -36.71
C LYS A 280 -37.72 -22.21 -37.16
N ILE A 281 -36.42 -22.37 -37.41
CA ILE A 281 -35.80 -23.64 -37.79
C ILE A 281 -36.05 -24.72 -36.71
N LYS A 282 -35.78 -24.42 -35.46
CA LYS A 282 -36.03 -25.36 -34.35
C LYS A 282 -37.48 -25.79 -34.26
N LYS A 283 -38.44 -24.89 -34.52
CA LYS A 283 -39.87 -25.23 -34.52
C LYS A 283 -40.25 -26.17 -35.66
N LEU A 284 -39.68 -25.97 -36.85
CA LEU A 284 -39.93 -26.82 -38.00
C LEU A 284 -39.34 -28.24 -37.82
N VAL A 285 -38.21 -28.37 -37.14
CA VAL A 285 -37.60 -29.68 -36.86
C VAL A 285 -38.31 -30.45 -35.77
N MET A 286 -38.97 -29.77 -34.79
CA MET A 286 -39.70 -30.41 -33.70
C MET A 286 -41.12 -30.85 -34.07
N PHE A 287 -41.68 -30.25 -35.15
CA PHE A 287 -43.03 -30.58 -35.67
C PHE A 287 -42.96 -30.76 -37.18
N PRO A 288 -42.38 -31.93 -37.63
CA PRO A 288 -42.29 -32.20 -39.07
C PRO A 288 -43.63 -32.46 -39.72
#